data_8fdc266a4a6c95c39a6233d9bad96516
#
_entry.id   8fdc266a4a6c95c39a6233d9bad96516
#
_cell.length_a   1.000
_cell.length_b   1.000
_cell.length_c   1.000
_cell.angle_alpha   90.00
_cell.angle_beta   90.00
_cell.angle_gamma   90.00
#
_symmetry.space_group_name_H-M   'P 1'
#
loop_
_entity.id
_entity.type
_entity.pdbx_description
1 polymer ?
#
loop_
_entity_poly.entity_id
_entity_poly.type
_entity_poly.pdbx_seq_one_letter_code
_entity_poly.pdbx_strand_id
1 'polypeptide(L)'
;ESVKVLGMVNITVLAAGSIYLGDMLGEKEKVKILLAQALFGQPDIILLDEPTNGLDAASIHWLEDFLMDYEGTVIVVSHDRHFLNNVCTHIVDVDYTKIKIYVGNYDFWYESSQLIQRMMREQNKKNEDKIKELQNFIARFSANKSKSRQATSRKKLIEKLTVEEMPASSRRYPYVGFTMDREAGKDILAVEDLCYSANGQTILDNVSFRADKGDKIAFVGQNEVAITALFDILMEQRIPDSGHFKWGVSTSQSYFPKDNSAFFDGCDMSILEWLQQYAPDPTETYLRGFLGKMLFSGEDVLKPVKVLSGGEKVRCMLSRMMMFGANVLLLDQPTNHLDLESITAVNDGLIDFKGNILFSTYDHEMLQTVANRIIEIDENGHIIDKRMSYEDYLEWKQAQTQA
;
A
#
# COMPACT_ATOMS: atom_id res chain seq x y z
N GLU A 1 -28.71 -1.59 4.38
CA GLU A 1 -29.92 -1.85 5.21
C GLU A 1 -29.87 -0.99 6.46
N SER A 2 -30.90 -0.17 6.66
CA SER A 2 -31.04 0.60 7.91
C SER A 2 -31.66 -0.30 8.98
N VAL A 3 -30.93 -0.57 10.03
CA VAL A 3 -31.43 -1.35 11.17
C VAL A 3 -31.77 -0.38 12.31
N LYS A 4 -33.04 -0.36 12.72
CA LYS A 4 -33.44 0.37 13.94
C LYS A 4 -33.09 -0.49 15.16
N VAL A 5 -32.11 -0.07 15.94
CA VAL A 5 -31.76 -0.68 17.21
C VAL A 5 -32.34 0.18 18.34
N LEU A 6 -33.17 -0.42 19.16
CA LEU A 6 -33.78 0.21 20.36
C LEU A 6 -34.62 1.49 20.13
N GLY A 7 -35.22 1.66 18.96
CA GLY A 7 -36.21 2.71 18.72
C GLY A 7 -35.70 4.16 18.68
N MET A 8 -34.42 4.41 18.93
CA MET A 8 -33.84 5.75 19.00
C MET A 8 -32.58 5.99 18.16
N VAL A 9 -31.93 4.93 17.64
CA VAL A 9 -30.68 5.05 16.88
C VAL A 9 -30.84 4.40 15.50
N ASN A 10 -30.59 5.14 14.44
CA ASN A 10 -30.50 4.61 13.09
C ASN A 10 -29.03 4.30 12.79
N ILE A 11 -28.73 3.04 12.47
CA ILE A 11 -27.38 2.59 12.08
C ILE A 11 -27.43 2.17 10.62
N THR A 12 -26.55 2.74 9.81
CA THR A 12 -26.36 2.32 8.42
C THR A 12 -24.99 1.70 8.26
N VAL A 13 -24.94 0.50 7.68
CA VAL A 13 -23.69 -0.24 7.43
C VAL A 13 -23.47 -0.30 5.92
N LEU A 14 -22.29 0.14 5.50
CA LEU A 14 -21.80 -0.02 4.16
C LEU A 14 -20.59 -0.94 4.17
N ALA A 15 -20.68 -2.09 3.52
CA ALA A 15 -19.56 -2.98 3.26
C ALA A 15 -19.29 -3.00 1.75
N ALA A 16 -18.10 -2.62 1.34
CA ALA A 16 -17.71 -2.52 -0.08
C ALA A 16 -17.78 -3.84 -0.87
N GLY A 17 -18.10 -4.96 -0.23
CA GLY A 17 -18.05 -6.29 -0.83
C GLY A 17 -19.41 -6.94 -1.20
N SER A 18 -20.56 -6.33 -0.93
CA SER A 18 -21.84 -7.06 -1.07
C SER A 18 -22.95 -6.28 -1.75
N ILE A 19 -22.83 -6.07 -3.09
CA ILE A 19 -23.93 -5.49 -3.82
C ILE A 19 -24.25 -6.20 -5.10
N TYR A 20 -25.48 -6.71 -5.12
CA TYR A 20 -26.23 -7.04 -6.31
C TYR A 20 -26.91 -5.78 -6.88
N LEU A 21 -26.12 -4.88 -7.48
CA LEU A 21 -26.64 -3.91 -8.43
C LEU A 21 -26.32 -4.48 -9.81
N GLY A 22 -27.35 -4.65 -10.62
CA GLY A 22 -27.29 -5.39 -11.86
C GLY A 22 -26.08 -5.15 -12.76
N ASP A 23 -25.81 -6.07 -13.66
CA ASP A 23 -24.66 -6.17 -14.57
C ASP A 23 -24.40 -4.94 -15.49
N MET A 24 -25.19 -3.88 -15.32
CA MET A 24 -25.19 -2.66 -16.15
C MET A 24 -24.36 -1.50 -15.58
N LEU A 25 -23.94 -1.54 -14.32
CA LEU A 25 -23.24 -0.46 -13.64
C LEU A 25 -21.79 -0.86 -13.36
N GLY A 26 -20.85 0.07 -13.61
CA GLY A 26 -19.44 -0.09 -13.24
C GLY A 26 -19.26 -0.14 -11.71
N GLU A 27 -18.15 -0.71 -11.24
CA GLU A 27 -17.87 -0.82 -9.79
C GLU A 27 -17.88 0.55 -9.09
N LYS A 28 -17.37 1.60 -9.73
CA LYS A 28 -17.38 2.97 -9.20
C LYS A 28 -18.79 3.53 -9.00
N GLU A 29 -19.68 3.27 -9.95
CA GLU A 29 -21.07 3.73 -9.87
C GLU A 29 -21.84 2.99 -8.78
N LYS A 30 -21.56 1.71 -8.61
CA LYS A 30 -22.11 0.90 -7.52
C LYS A 30 -21.73 1.46 -6.15
N VAL A 31 -20.45 1.81 -5.95
CA VAL A 31 -19.97 2.40 -4.68
C VAL A 31 -20.64 3.74 -4.41
N LYS A 32 -20.76 4.62 -5.41
CA LYS A 32 -21.44 5.92 -5.28
C LYS A 32 -22.93 5.77 -4.89
N ILE A 33 -23.64 4.83 -5.50
CA ILE A 33 -25.05 4.55 -5.17
C ILE A 33 -25.19 4.05 -3.74
N LEU A 34 -24.29 3.21 -3.28
CA LEU A 34 -24.32 2.71 -1.91
C LEU A 34 -24.02 3.78 -0.87
N LEU A 35 -23.03 4.62 -1.14
CA LEU A 35 -22.76 5.78 -0.30
C LEU A 35 -24.03 6.65 -0.22
N ALA A 36 -24.67 6.97 -1.35
CA ALA A 36 -25.91 7.70 -1.36
C ALA A 36 -27.02 7.01 -0.53
N GLN A 37 -27.14 5.68 -0.62
CA GLN A 37 -28.07 4.90 0.18
C GLN A 37 -27.75 4.94 1.68
N ALA A 38 -26.46 4.82 2.05
CA ALA A 38 -26.02 4.82 3.42
C ALA A 38 -26.24 6.18 4.09
N LEU A 39 -26.04 7.26 3.34
CA LEU A 39 -26.20 8.63 3.81
C LEU A 39 -27.66 9.13 3.76
N PHE A 40 -28.51 8.44 3.01
CA PHE A 40 -29.93 8.81 2.88
C PHE A 40 -30.66 8.58 4.20
N GLY A 41 -31.36 9.61 4.69
CA GLY A 41 -32.17 9.53 5.91
C GLY A 41 -31.44 9.99 7.17
N GLN A 42 -30.25 10.55 7.08
CA GLN A 42 -29.49 11.14 8.19
C GLN A 42 -29.42 10.18 9.41
N PRO A 43 -28.73 9.05 9.31
CA PRO A 43 -28.62 8.10 10.42
C PRO A 43 -27.77 8.70 11.54
N ASP A 44 -28.03 8.34 12.80
CA ASP A 44 -27.22 8.80 13.95
C ASP A 44 -25.82 8.21 13.97
N ILE A 45 -25.66 7.01 13.39
CA ILE A 45 -24.38 6.29 13.30
C ILE A 45 -24.20 5.72 11.90
N ILE A 46 -23.04 6.00 11.30
CA ILE A 46 -22.59 5.45 10.01
C ILE A 46 -21.43 4.50 10.24
N LEU A 47 -21.49 3.31 9.65
CA LEU A 47 -20.39 2.35 9.61
C LEU A 47 -19.91 2.21 8.16
N LEU A 48 -18.65 2.53 7.90
CA LEU A 48 -18.03 2.49 6.58
C LEU A 48 -16.86 1.51 6.61
N ASP A 49 -16.87 0.57 5.67
CA ASP A 49 -15.79 -0.40 5.48
C ASP A 49 -15.16 -0.17 4.11
N GLU A 50 -13.91 0.32 4.09
CA GLU A 50 -13.15 0.69 2.90
C GLU A 50 -13.92 1.60 1.91
N PRO A 51 -14.47 2.75 2.36
CA PRO A 51 -15.38 3.56 1.55
C PRO A 51 -14.68 4.28 0.39
N THR A 52 -13.36 4.40 0.41
CA THR A 52 -12.56 5.04 -0.65
C THR A 52 -12.24 4.11 -1.81
N ASN A 53 -12.39 2.78 -1.62
CA ASN A 53 -12.09 1.81 -2.66
C ASN A 53 -12.96 2.00 -3.90
N GLY A 54 -12.33 2.15 -5.07
CA GLY A 54 -13.00 2.32 -6.36
C GLY A 54 -13.58 3.72 -6.59
N LEU A 55 -13.35 4.69 -5.69
CA LEU A 55 -13.71 6.10 -5.91
C LEU A 55 -12.56 6.85 -6.61
N ASP A 56 -12.92 7.82 -7.43
CA ASP A 56 -11.97 8.80 -7.96
C ASP A 56 -11.65 9.89 -6.90
N ALA A 57 -10.55 10.61 -7.09
CA ALA A 57 -10.08 11.62 -6.15
C ALA A 57 -11.14 12.69 -5.82
N ALA A 58 -11.94 13.12 -6.81
CA ALA A 58 -13.01 14.10 -6.60
C ALA A 58 -14.13 13.53 -5.70
N SER A 59 -14.46 12.25 -5.87
CA SER A 59 -15.46 11.57 -5.04
C SER A 59 -14.96 11.31 -3.62
N ILE A 60 -13.66 11.03 -3.46
CA ILE A 60 -13.03 10.89 -2.13
C ILE A 60 -13.07 12.23 -1.41
N HIS A 61 -12.65 13.31 -2.05
CA HIS A 61 -12.67 14.65 -1.46
C HIS A 61 -14.09 15.08 -1.06
N TRP A 62 -15.08 14.84 -1.92
CA TRP A 62 -16.48 15.09 -1.58
C TRP A 62 -16.94 14.29 -0.35
N LEU A 63 -16.50 13.02 -0.24
CA LEU A 63 -16.83 12.17 0.91
C LEU A 63 -16.15 12.69 2.19
N GLU A 64 -14.89 13.14 2.10
CA GLU A 64 -14.17 13.76 3.21
C GLU A 64 -14.90 14.99 3.73
N ASP A 65 -15.25 15.94 2.84
CA ASP A 65 -15.99 17.15 3.19
C ASP A 65 -17.33 16.82 3.85
N PHE A 66 -18.07 15.85 3.26
CA PHE A 66 -19.35 15.43 3.80
C PHE A 66 -19.22 14.84 5.22
N LEU A 67 -18.21 13.99 5.45
CA LEU A 67 -18.02 13.34 6.75
C LEU A 67 -17.45 14.28 7.81
N MET A 68 -16.69 15.30 7.44
CA MET A 68 -16.21 16.35 8.34
C MET A 68 -17.36 17.20 8.88
N ASP A 69 -18.36 17.48 8.05
CA ASP A 69 -19.53 18.26 8.43
C ASP A 69 -20.65 17.44 9.08
N TYR A 70 -20.47 16.11 9.16
CA TYR A 70 -21.50 15.21 9.66
C TYR A 70 -21.62 15.27 11.19
N GLU A 71 -22.81 15.61 11.72
CA GLU A 71 -23.06 15.76 13.16
C GLU A 71 -23.19 14.42 13.92
N GLY A 72 -23.41 13.30 13.21
CA GLY A 72 -23.55 11.97 13.80
C GLY A 72 -22.22 11.30 14.10
N THR A 73 -22.27 10.06 14.56
CA THR A 73 -21.08 9.24 14.81
C THR A 73 -20.70 8.47 13.54
N VAL A 74 -19.45 8.61 13.11
CA VAL A 74 -18.89 7.86 11.97
C VAL A 74 -17.84 6.88 12.48
N ILE A 75 -17.97 5.61 12.10
CA ILE A 75 -16.96 4.58 12.36
C ILE A 75 -16.47 4.07 11.00
N VAL A 76 -15.18 4.28 10.72
CA VAL A 76 -14.56 3.95 9.44
C VAL A 76 -13.49 2.90 9.65
N VAL A 77 -13.45 1.92 8.74
CA VAL A 77 -12.28 1.06 8.50
C VAL A 77 -11.74 1.44 7.14
N SER A 78 -10.47 1.85 7.07
CA SER A 78 -9.82 2.22 5.80
C SER A 78 -8.32 1.99 5.83
N HIS A 79 -7.75 1.71 4.67
CA HIS A 79 -6.32 1.67 4.41
C HIS A 79 -5.79 2.96 3.74
N ASP A 80 -6.66 3.95 3.56
CA ASP A 80 -6.28 5.28 3.04
C ASP A 80 -5.91 6.21 4.19
N ARG A 81 -4.61 6.51 4.34
CA ARG A 81 -4.09 7.36 5.41
C ARG A 81 -4.55 8.80 5.29
N HIS A 82 -4.57 9.33 4.07
CA HIS A 82 -5.01 10.71 3.82
C HIS A 82 -6.45 10.87 4.28
N PHE A 83 -7.33 9.96 3.86
CA PHE A 83 -8.72 9.94 4.29
C PHE A 83 -8.86 9.83 5.82
N LEU A 84 -8.11 8.91 6.47
CA LEU A 84 -8.14 8.77 7.94
C LEU A 84 -7.64 10.03 8.64
N ASN A 85 -6.63 10.71 8.11
CA ASN A 85 -6.11 11.96 8.68
C ASN A 85 -7.10 13.11 8.59
N ASN A 86 -7.85 13.20 7.51
CA ASN A 86 -8.80 14.29 7.27
C ASN A 86 -10.11 14.08 8.04
N VAL A 87 -10.62 12.84 8.09
CA VAL A 87 -11.97 12.55 8.61
C VAL A 87 -11.96 12.16 10.09
N CYS A 88 -10.93 11.42 10.55
CA CYS A 88 -10.96 10.80 11.86
C CYS A 88 -10.42 11.72 12.98
N THR A 89 -11.20 11.88 14.03
CA THR A 89 -10.82 12.58 15.28
C THR A 89 -10.26 11.63 16.34
N HIS A 90 -10.51 10.33 16.18
CA HIS A 90 -10.06 9.25 17.06
C HIS A 90 -9.62 8.05 16.23
N ILE A 91 -8.54 7.42 16.65
CA ILE A 91 -8.08 6.14 16.04
C ILE A 91 -8.30 5.01 17.04
N VAL A 92 -9.00 3.98 16.59
CA VAL A 92 -9.23 2.75 17.35
C VAL A 92 -8.24 1.69 16.87
N ASP A 93 -7.25 1.42 17.70
CA ASP A 93 -6.19 0.45 17.44
C ASP A 93 -6.59 -0.93 17.99
N VAL A 94 -6.72 -1.91 17.10
CA VAL A 94 -7.03 -3.30 17.42
C VAL A 94 -5.77 -4.14 17.22
N ASP A 95 -4.94 -4.22 18.24
CA ASP A 95 -3.70 -5.01 18.21
C ASP A 95 -3.45 -5.68 19.59
N TYR A 96 -2.58 -6.68 19.62
CA TYR A 96 -2.24 -7.43 20.84
C TYR A 96 -3.46 -8.02 21.60
N THR A 97 -4.50 -8.42 20.86
CA THR A 97 -5.80 -8.87 21.43
C THR A 97 -6.50 -7.83 22.31
N LYS A 98 -6.17 -6.56 22.13
CA LYS A 98 -6.73 -5.43 22.88
C LYS A 98 -7.21 -4.35 21.93
N ILE A 99 -8.19 -3.59 22.40
CA ILE A 99 -8.68 -2.38 21.71
C ILE A 99 -8.18 -1.19 22.52
N LYS A 100 -7.51 -0.26 21.84
CA LYS A 100 -7.08 1.02 22.41
C LYS A 100 -7.61 2.15 21.56
N ILE A 101 -8.09 3.21 22.22
CA ILE A 101 -8.59 4.40 21.54
C ILE A 101 -7.58 5.52 21.79
N TYR A 102 -7.17 6.17 20.72
CA TYR A 102 -6.29 7.33 20.69
C TYR A 102 -7.08 8.54 20.22
N VAL A 103 -6.92 9.67 20.92
CA VAL A 103 -7.52 10.96 20.52
C VAL A 103 -6.53 11.62 19.57
N GLY A 104 -6.94 11.90 18.35
CA GLY A 104 -6.13 12.46 17.27
C GLY A 104 -6.35 11.71 15.96
N ASN A 105 -5.69 12.17 14.92
CA ASN A 105 -5.72 11.58 13.59
C ASN A 105 -4.75 10.39 13.46
N TYR A 106 -4.66 9.84 12.25
CA TYR A 106 -3.80 8.68 11.97
C TYR A 106 -2.32 8.97 12.22
N ASP A 107 -1.79 10.11 11.80
CA ASP A 107 -0.37 10.46 11.96
C ASP A 107 0.01 10.58 13.44
N PHE A 108 -0.82 11.26 14.23
CA PHE A 108 -0.61 11.34 15.68
C PHE A 108 -0.58 9.95 16.34
N TRP A 109 -1.50 9.08 15.95
CA TRP A 109 -1.51 7.70 16.43
C TRP A 109 -0.24 6.95 16.02
N TYR A 110 0.16 7.06 14.74
CA TYR A 110 1.32 6.37 14.20
C TYR A 110 2.60 6.78 14.92
N GLU A 111 2.88 8.08 15.04
CA GLU A 111 4.03 8.60 15.76
C GLU A 111 4.04 8.18 17.24
N SER A 112 2.88 8.31 17.91
CA SER A 112 2.72 7.91 19.32
C SER A 112 2.97 6.42 19.50
N SER A 113 2.43 5.57 18.63
CA SER A 113 2.60 4.12 18.69
C SER A 113 4.06 3.70 18.47
N GLN A 114 4.76 4.32 17.53
CA GLN A 114 6.19 4.09 17.27
C GLN A 114 7.05 4.51 18.47
N LEU A 115 6.74 5.67 19.07
CA LEU A 115 7.46 6.15 20.26
C LEU A 115 7.28 5.18 21.43
N ILE A 116 6.04 4.76 21.72
CA ILE A 116 5.74 3.80 22.78
C ILE A 116 6.48 2.49 22.56
N GLN A 117 6.46 1.94 21.34
CA GLN A 117 7.17 0.71 21.03
C GLN A 117 8.68 0.85 21.23
N ARG A 118 9.27 1.99 20.82
CA ARG A 118 10.70 2.26 21.01
C ARG A 118 11.05 2.32 22.50
N MET A 119 10.26 3.05 23.29
CA MET A 119 10.46 3.14 24.73
C MET A 119 10.36 1.76 25.41
N MET A 120 9.39 0.94 25.03
CA MET A 120 9.24 -0.42 25.58
C MET A 120 10.43 -1.31 25.21
N ARG A 121 10.92 -1.26 23.97
CA ARG A 121 12.13 -2.02 23.54
C ARG A 121 13.36 -1.62 24.33
N GLU A 122 13.58 -0.31 24.52
CA GLU A 122 14.70 0.20 25.30
C GLU A 122 14.61 -0.22 26.77
N GLN A 123 13.42 -0.15 27.36
CA GLN A 123 13.19 -0.58 28.74
C GLN A 123 13.43 -2.10 28.92
N ASN A 124 12.90 -2.90 28.00
CA ASN A 124 13.12 -4.35 28.00
C ASN A 124 14.60 -4.69 27.87
N LYS A 125 15.34 -4.06 26.95
CA LYS A 125 16.79 -4.24 26.80
C LYS A 125 17.53 -3.91 28.09
N LYS A 126 17.22 -2.78 28.74
CA LYS A 126 17.81 -2.41 30.03
C LYS A 126 17.52 -3.45 31.13
N ASN A 127 16.30 -3.97 31.16
CA ASN A 127 15.90 -5.00 32.14
C ASN A 127 16.63 -6.33 31.85
N GLU A 128 16.74 -6.75 30.58
CA GLU A 128 17.50 -7.95 30.18
C GLU A 128 18.98 -7.86 30.56
N ASP A 129 19.63 -6.74 30.25
CA ASP A 129 21.05 -6.53 30.60
C ASP A 129 21.24 -6.59 32.13
N LYS A 130 20.33 -5.98 32.89
CA LYS A 130 20.38 -6.04 34.34
C LYS A 130 20.10 -7.44 34.89
N ILE A 131 19.21 -8.20 34.30
CA ILE A 131 18.97 -9.61 34.66
C ILE A 131 20.22 -10.44 34.37
N LYS A 132 20.90 -10.27 33.22
CA LYS A 132 22.15 -10.95 32.88
C LYS A 132 23.27 -10.63 33.88
N GLU A 133 23.44 -9.37 34.28
CA GLU A 133 24.38 -8.97 35.31
C GLU A 133 24.10 -9.66 36.64
N LEU A 134 22.85 -9.66 37.09
CA LEU A 134 22.45 -10.29 38.34
C LEU A 134 22.62 -11.81 38.28
N GLN A 135 22.29 -12.46 37.16
CA GLN A 135 22.51 -13.90 36.96
C GLN A 135 24.00 -14.28 37.02
N ASN A 136 24.84 -13.49 36.31
CA ASN A 136 26.29 -13.68 36.35
C ASN A 136 26.87 -13.51 37.77
N PHE A 137 26.36 -12.54 38.53
CA PHE A 137 26.77 -12.37 39.91
C PHE A 137 26.34 -13.58 40.78
N ILE A 138 25.09 -14.04 40.64
CA ILE A 138 24.57 -15.20 41.36
C ILE A 138 25.41 -16.45 41.02
N ALA A 139 25.72 -16.68 39.76
CA ALA A 139 26.52 -17.82 39.31
C ALA A 139 27.93 -17.82 39.95
N ARG A 140 28.58 -16.63 40.02
CA ARG A 140 29.94 -16.48 40.62
C ARG A 140 29.97 -16.66 42.13
N PHE A 141 28.90 -16.31 42.84
CA PHE A 141 28.92 -16.19 44.29
C PHE A 141 27.93 -17.09 45.01
N SER A 142 27.14 -17.91 44.31
CA SER A 142 26.17 -18.84 44.90
C SER A 142 26.81 -19.90 45.85
N ALA A 143 28.02 -20.33 45.56
CA ALA A 143 28.74 -21.30 46.35
C ALA A 143 29.44 -20.73 47.61
N ASN A 144 29.48 -19.36 47.74
CA ASN A 144 30.20 -18.73 48.86
C ASN A 144 29.22 -18.42 50.01
N LYS A 145 29.36 -19.10 51.14
CA LYS A 145 28.50 -18.96 52.34
C LYS A 145 28.37 -17.50 52.84
N SER A 146 29.43 -16.68 52.77
CA SER A 146 29.39 -15.29 53.23
C SER A 146 28.57 -14.36 52.31
N LYS A 147 28.43 -14.71 51.03
CA LYS A 147 27.69 -13.93 50.02
C LYS A 147 26.32 -14.50 49.65
N SER A 148 25.92 -15.63 50.29
CA SER A 148 24.65 -16.31 50.03
C SER A 148 23.43 -15.38 50.23
N ARG A 149 23.44 -14.55 51.27
CA ARG A 149 22.36 -13.54 51.50
C ARG A 149 22.25 -12.52 50.37
N GLN A 150 23.39 -12.11 49.82
CA GLN A 150 23.39 -11.16 48.69
C GLN A 150 22.89 -11.82 47.40
N ALA A 151 23.23 -13.10 47.16
CA ALA A 151 22.70 -13.86 46.03
C ALA A 151 21.17 -14.05 46.13
N THR A 152 20.65 -14.33 47.33
CA THR A 152 19.21 -14.44 47.57
C THR A 152 18.47 -13.12 47.36
N SER A 153 19.04 -12.00 47.83
CA SER A 153 18.48 -10.65 47.59
C SER A 153 18.42 -10.34 46.09
N ARG A 154 19.46 -10.69 45.33
CA ARG A 154 19.49 -10.47 43.87
C ARG A 154 18.56 -11.39 43.11
N LYS A 155 18.31 -12.64 43.56
CA LYS A 155 17.23 -13.49 43.02
C LYS A 155 15.86 -12.81 43.14
N LYS A 156 15.55 -12.27 44.32
CA LYS A 156 14.29 -11.53 44.54
C LYS A 156 14.22 -10.24 43.68
N LEU A 157 15.36 -9.63 43.34
CA LEU A 157 15.38 -8.49 42.43
C LEU A 157 15.10 -8.91 40.99
N ILE A 158 15.63 -10.07 40.53
CA ILE A 158 15.29 -10.64 39.21
C ILE A 158 13.80 -10.94 39.11
N GLU A 159 13.20 -11.52 40.16
CA GLU A 159 11.75 -11.80 40.19
C GLU A 159 10.87 -10.52 40.09
N LYS A 160 11.42 -9.38 40.50
CA LYS A 160 10.76 -8.05 40.38
C LYS A 160 11.03 -7.33 39.05
N LEU A 161 12.09 -7.71 38.37
CA LEU A 161 12.42 -7.16 37.04
C LEU A 161 11.59 -7.95 36.02
N THR A 162 10.35 -7.51 35.79
CA THR A 162 9.55 -8.00 34.69
C THR A 162 10.13 -7.50 33.39
N VAL A 163 10.57 -8.40 32.53
CA VAL A 163 10.63 -8.15 31.10
C VAL A 163 9.18 -8.25 30.66
N GLU A 164 8.55 -7.14 30.33
CA GLU A 164 7.23 -7.22 29.70
C GLU A 164 7.40 -8.00 28.42
N GLU A 165 6.82 -9.19 28.35
CA GLU A 165 6.69 -9.88 27.08
C GLU A 165 5.93 -8.93 26.16
N MET A 166 6.65 -8.38 25.19
CA MET A 166 5.98 -7.68 24.10
C MET A 166 5.21 -8.75 23.33
N PRO A 167 3.87 -8.76 23.43
CA PRO A 167 3.12 -9.67 22.58
C PRO A 167 3.54 -9.40 21.14
N ALA A 168 3.62 -10.43 20.33
CA ALA A 168 3.91 -10.23 18.92
C ALA A 168 2.78 -9.38 18.31
N SER A 169 3.11 -8.20 17.80
CA SER A 169 2.15 -7.40 17.05
C SER A 169 1.64 -8.22 15.86
N SER A 170 0.36 -8.14 15.59
CA SER A 170 -0.21 -8.70 14.37
C SER A 170 0.27 -7.94 13.13
N ARG A 171 0.75 -6.72 13.31
CA ARG A 171 1.30 -5.89 12.24
C ARG A 171 2.66 -6.37 11.82
N ARG A 172 2.76 -6.73 10.55
CA ARG A 172 4.00 -7.17 9.93
C ARG A 172 4.22 -6.42 8.64
N TYR A 173 5.41 -5.87 8.47
CA TYR A 173 5.81 -5.16 7.27
C TYR A 173 6.53 -6.14 6.34
N PRO A 174 6.06 -6.35 5.10
CA PRO A 174 6.85 -7.08 4.13
C PRO A 174 8.11 -6.28 3.78
N TYR A 175 9.15 -6.96 3.37
CA TYR A 175 10.34 -6.30 2.85
C TYR A 175 10.13 -5.96 1.37
N VAL A 176 10.08 -4.68 1.04
CA VAL A 176 10.06 -4.22 -0.35
C VAL A 176 11.33 -3.39 -0.60
N GLY A 177 12.19 -3.87 -1.48
CA GLY A 177 13.44 -3.20 -1.82
C GLY A 177 13.85 -3.53 -3.25
N PHE A 178 13.70 -2.57 -4.15
CA PHE A 178 14.04 -2.74 -5.56
C PHE A 178 15.53 -2.41 -5.78
N THR A 179 16.22 -3.32 -6.46
CA THR A 179 17.62 -3.15 -6.87
C THR A 179 17.72 -3.20 -8.39
N MET A 180 18.72 -2.54 -8.94
CA MET A 180 18.98 -2.56 -10.37
C MET A 180 20.24 -3.38 -10.65
N ASP A 181 20.20 -4.26 -11.66
CA ASP A 181 21.38 -4.99 -12.13
C ASP A 181 22.38 -4.05 -12.83
N ARG A 182 21.86 -3.00 -13.47
CA ARG A 182 22.66 -1.95 -14.13
C ARG A 182 21.94 -0.60 -14.06
N GLU A 183 22.71 0.48 -14.08
CA GLU A 183 22.14 1.81 -14.24
C GLU A 183 21.65 2.05 -15.68
N ALA A 184 20.53 2.77 -15.80
CA ALA A 184 20.03 3.24 -17.07
C ALA A 184 20.88 4.40 -17.61
N GLY A 185 20.92 4.54 -18.93
CA GLY A 185 21.54 5.68 -19.60
C GLY A 185 20.74 6.97 -19.40
N LYS A 186 21.03 7.97 -20.23
CA LYS A 186 20.36 9.28 -20.17
C LYS A 186 18.93 9.21 -20.71
N ASP A 187 18.77 8.57 -21.88
CA ASP A 187 17.48 8.45 -22.56
C ASP A 187 16.77 7.19 -22.01
N ILE A 188 15.62 7.39 -21.40
CA ILE A 188 14.83 6.31 -20.79
C ILE A 188 13.70 5.89 -21.71
N LEU A 189 12.81 6.80 -22.07
CA LEU A 189 11.64 6.54 -22.90
C LEU A 189 11.31 7.77 -23.73
N ALA A 190 10.99 7.58 -25.01
CA ALA A 190 10.36 8.57 -25.86
C ALA A 190 9.04 8.02 -26.40
N VAL A 191 7.97 8.77 -26.26
CA VAL A 191 6.64 8.49 -26.83
C VAL A 191 6.29 9.64 -27.73
N GLU A 192 5.86 9.35 -28.97
CA GLU A 192 5.60 10.35 -30.01
C GLU A 192 4.28 10.03 -30.73
N ASP A 193 3.35 10.98 -30.68
CA ASP A 193 2.06 11.03 -31.38
C ASP A 193 1.21 9.75 -31.22
N LEU A 194 1.25 9.17 -30.01
CA LEU A 194 0.62 7.88 -29.72
C LEU A 194 -0.89 8.03 -29.61
N CYS A 195 -1.63 7.30 -30.45
CA CYS A 195 -3.09 7.21 -30.41
C CYS A 195 -3.55 5.77 -30.22
N TYR A 196 -4.62 5.61 -29.45
CA TYR A 196 -5.25 4.31 -29.25
C TYR A 196 -6.74 4.46 -29.04
N SER A 197 -7.52 3.60 -29.68
CA SER A 197 -9.00 3.54 -29.58
C SER A 197 -9.44 2.13 -29.18
N ALA A 198 -10.48 2.06 -28.38
CA ALA A 198 -11.11 0.81 -28.01
C ALA A 198 -12.64 0.95 -28.08
N ASN A 199 -13.32 -0.07 -28.60
CA ASN A 199 -14.80 -0.10 -28.72
C ASN A 199 -15.38 1.14 -29.41
N GLY A 200 -14.66 1.74 -30.36
CA GLY A 200 -15.11 2.93 -31.08
C GLY A 200 -14.95 4.26 -30.32
N GLN A 201 -14.29 4.23 -29.17
CA GLN A 201 -13.95 5.43 -28.38
C GLN A 201 -12.45 5.67 -28.43
N THR A 202 -12.04 6.91 -28.59
CA THR A 202 -10.64 7.33 -28.45
C THR A 202 -10.26 7.29 -26.99
N ILE A 203 -9.20 6.55 -26.68
CA ILE A 203 -8.68 6.34 -25.31
C ILE A 203 -7.44 7.18 -25.08
N LEU A 204 -6.54 7.21 -26.08
CA LEU A 204 -5.33 8.06 -26.09
C LEU A 204 -5.34 8.86 -27.40
N ASP A 205 -5.10 10.17 -27.33
CA ASP A 205 -5.10 11.06 -28.48
C ASP A 205 -3.82 11.91 -28.49
N ASN A 206 -2.96 11.61 -29.46
CA ASN A 206 -1.72 12.34 -29.72
C ASN A 206 -0.81 12.50 -28.48
N VAL A 207 -0.64 11.42 -27.73
CA VAL A 207 0.16 11.41 -26.51
C VAL A 207 1.65 11.44 -26.86
N SER A 208 2.35 12.48 -26.39
CA SER A 208 3.79 12.66 -26.63
C SER A 208 4.48 13.13 -25.35
N PHE A 209 5.46 12.38 -24.87
CA PHE A 209 6.30 12.74 -23.72
C PHE A 209 7.64 12.02 -23.77
N ARG A 210 8.60 12.49 -22.99
CA ARG A 210 9.90 11.82 -22.78
C ARG A 210 10.19 11.65 -21.32
N ALA A 211 10.68 10.49 -20.92
CA ALA A 211 11.19 10.26 -19.59
C ALA A 211 12.72 10.34 -19.57
N ASP A 212 13.24 11.12 -18.64
CA ASP A 212 14.67 11.29 -18.40
C ASP A 212 15.13 10.44 -17.22
N LYS A 213 16.45 10.24 -17.08
CA LYS A 213 17.03 9.50 -15.95
C LYS A 213 16.63 10.13 -14.61
N GLY A 214 16.07 9.31 -13.72
CA GLY A 214 15.61 9.72 -12.39
C GLY A 214 14.18 10.25 -12.34
N ASP A 215 13.47 10.29 -13.49
CA ASP A 215 12.04 10.63 -13.48
C ASP A 215 11.26 9.54 -12.75
N LYS A 216 10.44 9.96 -11.78
CA LYS A 216 9.39 9.17 -11.13
C LYS A 216 8.06 9.81 -11.49
N ILE A 217 7.44 9.26 -12.53
CA ILE A 217 6.26 9.85 -13.17
C ILE A 217 5.01 9.20 -12.61
N ALA A 218 4.16 9.99 -11.97
CA ALA A 218 2.81 9.55 -11.61
C ALA A 218 1.84 9.88 -12.75
N PHE A 219 1.11 8.89 -13.22
CA PHE A 219 0.01 9.04 -14.16
C PHE A 219 -1.28 9.14 -13.38
N VAL A 220 -1.97 10.26 -13.56
CA VAL A 220 -3.24 10.58 -12.88
C VAL A 220 -4.32 10.89 -13.89
N GLY A 221 -5.58 10.93 -13.46
CA GLY A 221 -6.72 11.29 -14.31
C GLY A 221 -7.93 10.40 -14.02
N GLN A 222 -9.08 10.80 -14.55
CA GLN A 222 -10.34 10.06 -14.37
C GLN A 222 -10.42 8.81 -15.28
N ASN A 223 -9.68 8.82 -16.38
CA ASN A 223 -9.68 7.75 -17.37
C ASN A 223 -8.59 6.70 -17.06
N GLU A 224 -8.87 5.80 -16.11
CA GLU A 224 -7.95 4.69 -15.78
C GLU A 224 -7.67 3.76 -16.96
N VAL A 225 -8.67 3.60 -17.85
CA VAL A 225 -8.51 2.76 -19.04
C VAL A 225 -7.40 3.30 -19.95
N ALA A 226 -7.26 4.63 -20.01
CA ALA A 226 -6.20 5.28 -20.78
C ALA A 226 -4.81 5.01 -20.18
N ILE A 227 -4.67 5.08 -18.85
CA ILE A 227 -3.41 4.81 -18.17
C ILE A 227 -2.99 3.35 -18.35
N THR A 228 -3.92 2.41 -18.10
CA THR A 228 -3.65 0.98 -18.30
C THR A 228 -3.31 0.68 -19.77
N ALA A 229 -4.04 1.28 -20.73
CA ALA A 229 -3.76 1.10 -22.15
C ALA A 229 -2.37 1.62 -22.52
N LEU A 230 -1.97 2.79 -22.00
CA LEU A 230 -0.63 3.32 -22.20
C LEU A 230 0.46 2.37 -21.69
N PHE A 231 0.30 1.85 -20.44
CA PHE A 231 1.27 0.92 -19.87
C PHE A 231 1.33 -0.40 -20.65
N ASP A 232 0.19 -0.95 -21.06
CA ASP A 232 0.14 -2.16 -21.89
C ASP A 232 0.82 -1.95 -23.26
N ILE A 233 0.64 -0.76 -23.88
CA ILE A 233 1.31 -0.41 -25.13
C ILE A 233 2.83 -0.33 -24.89
N LEU A 234 3.29 0.37 -23.86
CA LEU A 234 4.70 0.49 -23.52
C LEU A 234 5.36 -0.87 -23.21
N MET A 235 4.56 -1.84 -22.76
CA MET A 235 4.99 -3.21 -22.51
C MET A 235 4.72 -4.17 -23.68
N GLU A 236 4.38 -3.63 -24.87
CA GLU A 236 4.11 -4.39 -26.09
C GLU A 236 2.96 -5.41 -25.96
N GLN A 237 2.08 -5.23 -24.97
CA GLN A 237 0.88 -6.08 -24.78
C GLN A 237 -0.29 -5.61 -25.63
N ARG A 238 -0.27 -4.34 -26.10
CA ARG A 238 -1.24 -3.75 -27.03
C ARG A 238 -0.53 -3.02 -28.14
N ILE A 239 -1.17 -2.97 -29.31
CA ILE A 239 -0.68 -2.25 -30.48
C ILE A 239 -1.42 -0.90 -30.55
N PRO A 240 -0.72 0.24 -30.66
CA PRO A 240 -1.38 1.54 -30.85
C PRO A 240 -1.95 1.66 -32.25
N ASP A 241 -2.95 2.53 -32.45
CA ASP A 241 -3.51 2.82 -33.78
C ASP A 241 -2.53 3.65 -34.65
N SER A 242 -1.80 4.56 -34.00
CA SER A 242 -0.76 5.38 -34.64
C SER A 242 0.25 5.86 -33.60
N GLY A 243 1.33 6.49 -34.08
CA GLY A 243 2.44 6.91 -33.24
C GLY A 243 3.40 5.80 -32.93
N HIS A 244 4.39 6.10 -32.11
CA HIS A 244 5.39 5.11 -31.71
C HIS A 244 6.03 5.48 -30.37
N PHE A 245 6.67 4.49 -29.76
CA PHE A 245 7.50 4.70 -28.58
C PHE A 245 8.84 4.00 -28.74
N LYS A 246 9.82 4.45 -27.98
CA LYS A 246 11.15 3.87 -27.98
C LYS A 246 11.76 3.89 -26.58
N TRP A 247 12.12 2.71 -26.07
CA TRP A 247 12.92 2.57 -24.87
C TRP A 247 14.40 2.85 -25.14
N GLY A 248 15.08 3.42 -24.16
CA GLY A 248 16.53 3.60 -24.21
C GLY A 248 17.27 2.25 -24.28
N VAL A 249 18.41 2.22 -24.96
CA VAL A 249 19.18 0.99 -25.21
C VAL A 249 19.62 0.27 -23.92
N SER A 250 19.79 1.00 -22.82
CA SER A 250 20.25 0.46 -21.54
C SER A 250 19.12 0.20 -20.55
N THR A 251 17.88 0.43 -20.95
CA THR A 251 16.71 0.22 -20.06
C THR A 251 16.32 -1.24 -19.99
N SER A 252 15.86 -1.65 -18.83
CA SER A 252 15.19 -2.92 -18.57
C SER A 252 13.91 -2.63 -17.78
N GLN A 253 12.77 -3.13 -18.25
CA GLN A 253 11.47 -2.80 -17.72
C GLN A 253 10.93 -3.96 -16.88
N SER A 254 10.28 -3.65 -15.75
CA SER A 254 9.48 -4.61 -15.00
C SER A 254 8.10 -4.03 -14.79
N TYR A 255 7.07 -4.81 -15.07
CA TYR A 255 5.69 -4.36 -15.09
C TYR A 255 4.83 -5.07 -14.04
N PHE A 256 4.12 -4.27 -13.28
CA PHE A 256 3.03 -4.66 -12.40
C PHE A 256 1.72 -4.23 -13.07
N PRO A 257 0.99 -5.11 -13.77
CA PRO A 257 -0.26 -4.78 -14.41
C PRO A 257 -1.39 -4.66 -13.38
N LYS A 258 -2.40 -3.86 -13.70
CA LYS A 258 -3.61 -3.70 -12.88
C LYS A 258 -4.36 -5.02 -12.68
N ASP A 259 -4.50 -5.81 -13.73
CA ASP A 259 -5.04 -7.18 -13.69
C ASP A 259 -3.89 -8.20 -13.69
N ASN A 260 -3.73 -8.85 -12.56
CA ASN A 260 -2.70 -9.86 -12.35
C ASN A 260 -3.21 -11.30 -12.60
N SER A 261 -4.47 -11.49 -13.00
CA SER A 261 -5.11 -12.81 -13.13
C SER A 261 -4.34 -13.75 -14.08
N ALA A 262 -3.79 -13.22 -15.15
CA ALA A 262 -3.00 -14.00 -16.11
C ALA A 262 -1.78 -14.72 -15.52
N PHE A 263 -1.25 -14.24 -14.38
CA PHE A 263 -0.11 -14.84 -13.69
C PHE A 263 -0.50 -15.95 -12.72
N PHE A 264 -1.74 -15.98 -12.28
CA PHE A 264 -2.19 -16.82 -11.17
C PHE A 264 -3.34 -17.77 -11.53
N ASP A 265 -4.28 -17.34 -12.38
CA ASP A 265 -5.48 -18.10 -12.67
C ASP A 265 -5.16 -19.41 -13.43
N GLY A 266 -5.68 -20.52 -12.91
CA GLY A 266 -5.41 -21.84 -13.48
C GLY A 266 -4.00 -22.37 -13.23
N CYS A 267 -3.15 -21.65 -12.51
CA CYS A 267 -1.78 -22.08 -12.19
C CYS A 267 -1.76 -22.91 -10.91
N ASP A 268 -1.40 -24.18 -11.03
CA ASP A 268 -1.32 -25.14 -9.91
C ASP A 268 0.04 -25.13 -9.19
N MET A 269 1.01 -24.34 -9.65
CA MET A 269 2.32 -24.22 -9.02
C MET A 269 2.20 -23.66 -7.61
N SER A 270 3.03 -24.16 -6.71
CA SER A 270 3.21 -23.50 -5.40
C SER A 270 3.85 -22.12 -5.54
N ILE A 271 3.71 -21.27 -4.52
CA ILE A 271 4.37 -19.94 -4.51
C ILE A 271 5.88 -20.09 -4.75
N LEU A 272 6.48 -21.10 -4.14
CA LEU A 272 7.91 -21.39 -4.27
C LEU A 272 8.29 -21.69 -5.74
N GLU A 273 7.60 -22.64 -6.38
CA GLU A 273 7.83 -23.02 -7.78
C GLU A 273 7.56 -21.87 -8.75
N TRP A 274 6.50 -21.10 -8.46
CA TRP A 274 6.14 -19.95 -9.28
C TRP A 274 7.22 -18.88 -9.23
N LEU A 275 7.74 -18.55 -8.04
CA LEU A 275 8.78 -17.52 -7.87
C LEU A 275 10.14 -18.00 -8.39
N GLN A 276 10.42 -19.30 -8.33
CA GLN A 276 11.66 -19.92 -8.81
C GLN A 276 11.96 -19.59 -10.28
N GLN A 277 10.91 -19.43 -11.10
CA GLN A 277 11.04 -19.11 -12.52
C GLN A 277 11.69 -17.74 -12.80
N TYR A 278 11.64 -16.83 -11.81
CA TYR A 278 12.10 -15.45 -11.93
C TYR A 278 13.34 -15.17 -11.09
N ALA A 279 13.74 -16.10 -10.23
CA ALA A 279 14.79 -15.88 -9.27
C ALA A 279 16.20 -15.99 -9.89
N PRO A 280 17.11 -15.06 -9.56
CA PRO A 280 18.51 -15.16 -9.98
C PRO A 280 19.23 -16.33 -9.31
N ASP A 281 18.81 -16.72 -8.10
CA ASP A 281 19.24 -17.93 -7.39
C ASP A 281 18.02 -18.84 -7.17
N PRO A 282 17.90 -19.96 -7.91
CA PRO A 282 16.74 -20.85 -7.82
C PRO A 282 16.79 -21.81 -6.64
N THR A 283 17.74 -21.66 -5.70
CA THR A 283 17.83 -22.53 -4.53
C THR A 283 16.67 -22.34 -3.58
N GLU A 284 16.14 -23.45 -3.07
CA GLU A 284 15.00 -23.41 -2.13
C GLU A 284 15.30 -22.58 -0.87
N THR A 285 16.53 -22.62 -0.39
CA THR A 285 16.94 -21.83 0.79
C THR A 285 16.85 -20.35 0.54
N TYR A 286 17.31 -19.87 -0.63
CA TYR A 286 17.21 -18.47 -1.01
C TYR A 286 15.75 -18.02 -1.15
N LEU A 287 14.95 -18.82 -1.86
CA LEU A 287 13.53 -18.52 -2.12
C LEU A 287 12.71 -18.49 -0.83
N ARG A 288 12.88 -19.49 0.06
CA ARG A 288 12.20 -19.50 1.38
C ARG A 288 12.60 -18.30 2.24
N GLY A 289 13.89 -17.93 2.23
CA GLY A 289 14.38 -16.76 2.95
C GLY A 289 13.77 -15.46 2.39
N PHE A 290 13.64 -15.34 1.07
CA PHE A 290 13.03 -14.20 0.42
C PHE A 290 11.52 -14.14 0.69
N LEU A 291 10.79 -15.23 0.49
CA LEU A 291 9.36 -15.34 0.76
C LEU A 291 9.04 -15.06 2.23
N GLY A 292 9.90 -15.49 3.15
CA GLY A 292 9.77 -15.17 4.58
C GLY A 292 9.79 -13.66 4.85
N LYS A 293 10.65 -12.90 4.14
CA LYS A 293 10.66 -11.43 4.20
C LYS A 293 9.38 -10.81 3.62
N MET A 294 8.74 -11.50 2.66
CA MET A 294 7.46 -11.11 2.07
C MET A 294 6.25 -11.64 2.84
N LEU A 295 6.45 -12.09 4.09
CA LEU A 295 5.43 -12.59 5.02
C LEU A 295 4.77 -13.91 4.59
N PHE A 296 5.42 -14.70 3.75
CA PHE A 296 5.04 -16.09 3.50
C PHE A 296 5.91 -16.99 4.37
N SER A 297 5.31 -17.75 5.29
CA SER A 297 6.06 -18.52 6.27
C SER A 297 5.62 -20.00 6.31
N GLY A 298 6.54 -20.89 6.67
CA GLY A 298 6.25 -22.30 6.87
C GLY A 298 5.63 -22.98 5.65
N GLU A 299 4.43 -23.52 5.81
CA GLU A 299 3.66 -24.22 4.76
C GLU A 299 3.01 -23.25 3.75
N ASP A 300 2.93 -21.94 4.04
CA ASP A 300 2.31 -20.96 3.12
C ASP A 300 2.99 -20.96 1.76
N VAL A 301 4.31 -21.15 1.71
CA VAL A 301 5.08 -21.17 0.46
C VAL A 301 4.72 -22.32 -0.47
N LEU A 302 4.05 -23.34 0.04
CA LEU A 302 3.58 -24.52 -0.72
C LEU A 302 2.15 -24.38 -1.23
N LYS A 303 1.44 -23.29 -0.87
CA LYS A 303 0.09 -23.03 -1.39
C LYS A 303 0.14 -22.82 -2.90
N PRO A 304 -0.80 -23.39 -3.68
CA PRO A 304 -0.96 -23.09 -5.08
C PRO A 304 -1.26 -21.60 -5.30
N VAL A 305 -0.62 -20.96 -6.28
CA VAL A 305 -0.79 -19.52 -6.50
C VAL A 305 -2.22 -19.12 -6.91
N LYS A 306 -2.99 -20.03 -7.48
CA LYS A 306 -4.39 -19.80 -7.86
C LYS A 306 -5.34 -19.53 -6.68
N VAL A 307 -5.00 -19.98 -5.45
CA VAL A 307 -5.85 -19.81 -4.27
C VAL A 307 -5.46 -18.63 -3.39
N LEU A 308 -4.48 -17.84 -3.83
CA LEU A 308 -3.99 -16.70 -3.07
C LEU A 308 -5.02 -15.58 -2.99
N SER A 309 -5.09 -14.91 -1.84
CA SER A 309 -5.83 -13.67 -1.66
C SER A 309 -5.24 -12.54 -2.51
N GLY A 310 -6.01 -11.46 -2.73
CA GLY A 310 -5.55 -10.31 -3.49
C GLY A 310 -4.21 -9.75 -2.98
N GLY A 311 -4.08 -9.53 -1.67
CA GLY A 311 -2.83 -9.05 -1.07
C GLY A 311 -1.66 -10.03 -1.18
N GLU A 312 -1.92 -11.35 -1.10
CA GLU A 312 -0.89 -12.36 -1.34
C GLU A 312 -0.43 -12.37 -2.81
N LYS A 313 -1.35 -12.24 -3.78
CA LYS A 313 -1.03 -12.10 -5.21
C LYS A 313 -0.15 -10.87 -5.46
N VAL A 314 -0.51 -9.71 -4.87
CA VAL A 314 0.29 -8.48 -4.98
C VAL A 314 1.69 -8.68 -4.40
N ARG A 315 1.85 -9.28 -3.22
CA ARG A 315 3.17 -9.57 -2.65
C ARG A 315 3.99 -10.53 -3.51
N CYS A 316 3.38 -11.53 -4.17
CA CYS A 316 4.06 -12.38 -5.15
C CYS A 316 4.54 -11.58 -6.37
N MET A 317 3.71 -10.69 -6.92
CA MET A 317 4.08 -9.83 -8.06
C MET A 317 5.22 -8.88 -7.71
N LEU A 318 5.19 -8.25 -6.53
CA LEU A 318 6.29 -7.41 -6.04
C LEU A 318 7.57 -8.22 -5.87
N SER A 319 7.46 -9.46 -5.36
CA SER A 319 8.60 -10.39 -5.25
C SER A 319 9.25 -10.67 -6.61
N ARG A 320 8.43 -10.95 -7.62
CA ARG A 320 8.88 -11.14 -9.01
C ARG A 320 9.62 -9.91 -9.53
N MET A 321 9.05 -8.71 -9.33
CA MET A 321 9.66 -7.46 -9.79
C MET A 321 11.01 -7.19 -9.11
N MET A 322 11.11 -7.43 -7.81
CA MET A 322 12.37 -7.25 -7.07
C MET A 322 13.47 -8.22 -7.54
N MET A 323 13.09 -9.43 -7.95
CA MET A 323 14.05 -10.43 -8.46
C MET A 323 14.54 -10.13 -9.89
N PHE A 324 13.78 -9.37 -10.66
CA PHE A 324 14.12 -9.08 -12.06
C PHE A 324 15.25 -8.05 -12.21
N GLY A 325 15.55 -7.23 -11.20
CA GLY A 325 16.64 -6.25 -11.23
C GLY A 325 16.49 -5.16 -12.30
N ALA A 326 15.27 -4.81 -12.69
CA ALA A 326 14.97 -3.79 -13.69
C ALA A 326 15.37 -2.38 -13.23
N ASN A 327 15.77 -1.53 -14.17
CA ASN A 327 16.06 -0.12 -13.90
C ASN A 327 14.90 0.84 -14.23
N VAL A 328 13.80 0.33 -14.78
CA VAL A 328 12.54 1.02 -14.98
C VAL A 328 11.41 0.16 -14.43
N LEU A 329 10.64 0.71 -13.50
CA LEU A 329 9.46 0.06 -12.94
C LEU A 329 8.20 0.70 -13.52
N LEU A 330 7.29 -0.12 -14.03
CA LEU A 330 5.93 0.28 -14.40
C LEU A 330 4.97 -0.35 -13.39
N LEU A 331 4.14 0.45 -12.74
CA LEU A 331 3.24 -0.01 -11.67
C LEU A 331 1.84 0.55 -11.90
N ASP A 332 0.90 -0.31 -12.25
CA ASP A 332 -0.51 0.06 -12.42
C ASP A 332 -1.31 -0.36 -11.19
N GLN A 333 -1.65 0.60 -10.34
CA GLN A 333 -2.41 0.42 -9.10
C GLN A 333 -1.79 -0.62 -8.12
N PRO A 334 -0.50 -0.51 -7.76
CA PRO A 334 0.20 -1.52 -6.96
C PRO A 334 -0.27 -1.60 -5.50
N THR A 335 -1.03 -0.63 -5.03
CA THR A 335 -1.54 -0.54 -3.66
C THR A 335 -2.88 -1.23 -3.45
N ASN A 336 -3.57 -1.60 -4.54
CA ASN A 336 -4.85 -2.29 -4.45
C ASN A 336 -4.73 -3.61 -3.68
N HIS A 337 -5.67 -3.87 -2.80
CA HIS A 337 -5.74 -5.08 -1.95
C HIS A 337 -4.61 -5.22 -0.91
N LEU A 338 -3.79 -4.20 -0.69
CA LEU A 338 -2.77 -4.20 0.34
C LEU A 338 -3.28 -3.58 1.64
N ASP A 339 -2.80 -4.11 2.76
CA ASP A 339 -2.96 -3.49 4.07
C ASP A 339 -2.01 -2.28 4.24
N LEU A 340 -2.26 -1.43 5.22
CA LEU A 340 -1.48 -0.22 5.49
C LEU A 340 0.01 -0.49 5.66
N GLU A 341 0.38 -1.59 6.30
CA GLU A 341 1.75 -2.01 6.51
C GLU A 341 2.45 -2.35 5.19
N SER A 342 1.75 -3.05 4.30
CA SER A 342 2.26 -3.39 2.96
C SER A 342 2.34 -2.15 2.06
N ILE A 343 1.35 -1.26 2.10
CA ILE A 343 1.38 0.03 1.37
C ILE A 343 2.60 0.85 1.81
N THR A 344 2.83 0.95 3.13
CA THR A 344 4.02 1.64 3.68
C THR A 344 5.31 1.05 3.13
N ALA A 345 5.43 -0.28 3.17
CA ALA A 345 6.64 -0.95 2.71
C ALA A 345 6.89 -0.76 1.20
N VAL A 346 5.82 -0.76 0.38
CA VAL A 346 5.91 -0.47 -1.06
C VAL A 346 6.34 0.98 -1.28
N ASN A 347 5.72 1.92 -0.58
CA ASN A 347 6.05 3.34 -0.67
C ASN A 347 7.54 3.60 -0.35
N ASP A 348 8.01 3.10 0.79
CA ASP A 348 9.41 3.23 1.21
C ASP A 348 10.36 2.61 0.16
N GLY A 349 10.04 1.42 -0.34
CA GLY A 349 10.81 0.75 -1.38
C GLY A 349 10.89 1.54 -2.69
N LEU A 350 9.82 2.24 -3.08
CA LEU A 350 9.78 3.10 -4.26
C LEU A 350 10.50 4.43 -4.05
N ILE A 351 10.44 5.01 -2.84
CA ILE A 351 11.23 6.21 -2.48
C ILE A 351 12.72 5.90 -2.60
N ASP A 352 13.16 4.77 -2.06
CA ASP A 352 14.56 4.37 -2.04
C ASP A 352 15.10 3.92 -3.40
N PHE A 353 14.23 3.52 -4.31
CA PHE A 353 14.64 3.08 -5.65
C PHE A 353 15.28 4.20 -6.46
N LYS A 354 16.47 3.94 -6.99
CA LYS A 354 17.30 4.92 -7.73
C LYS A 354 17.07 4.91 -9.25
N GLY A 355 16.27 3.98 -9.75
CA GLY A 355 15.88 3.90 -11.16
C GLY A 355 14.69 4.80 -11.49
N ASN A 356 14.13 4.58 -12.66
CA ASN A 356 12.94 5.30 -13.13
C ASN A 356 11.66 4.56 -12.73
N ILE A 357 10.62 5.32 -12.43
CA ILE A 357 9.30 4.77 -12.07
C ILE A 357 8.24 5.46 -12.93
N LEU A 358 7.37 4.67 -13.53
CA LEU A 358 6.12 5.11 -14.15
C LEU A 358 5.01 4.41 -13.37
N PHE A 359 4.13 5.13 -12.72
CA PHE A 359 3.12 4.50 -11.88
C PHE A 359 1.78 5.22 -11.90
N SER A 360 0.74 4.47 -11.58
CA SER A 360 -0.59 5.00 -11.27
C SER A 360 -1.01 4.47 -9.90
N THR A 361 -1.65 5.31 -9.11
CA THR A 361 -2.22 4.92 -7.82
C THR A 361 -3.26 5.94 -7.39
N TYR A 362 -4.16 5.55 -6.47
CA TYR A 362 -5.05 6.46 -5.74
C TYR A 362 -4.48 6.84 -4.36
N ASP A 363 -3.42 6.17 -3.92
CA ASP A 363 -2.77 6.50 -2.65
C ASP A 363 -2.10 7.87 -2.72
N HIS A 364 -2.69 8.84 -2.01
CA HIS A 364 -2.23 10.23 -2.01
C HIS A 364 -0.80 10.36 -1.49
N GLU A 365 -0.44 9.61 -0.45
CA GLU A 365 0.90 9.66 0.12
C GLU A 365 1.94 9.14 -0.87
N MET A 366 1.63 8.06 -1.60
CA MET A 366 2.52 7.55 -2.64
C MET A 366 2.70 8.56 -3.78
N LEU A 367 1.62 9.23 -4.23
CA LEU A 367 1.72 10.30 -5.22
C LEU A 367 2.62 11.42 -4.73
N GLN A 368 2.45 11.86 -3.48
CA GLN A 368 3.20 12.97 -2.90
C GLN A 368 4.66 12.65 -2.63
N THR A 369 4.97 11.44 -2.14
CA THR A 369 6.32 11.10 -1.67
C THR A 369 7.22 10.48 -2.74
N VAL A 370 6.63 9.80 -3.73
CA VAL A 370 7.38 9.11 -4.79
C VAL A 370 7.52 9.97 -6.04
N ALA A 371 6.43 10.64 -6.48
CA ALA A 371 6.44 11.37 -7.75
C ALA A 371 7.28 12.65 -7.72
N ASN A 372 8.05 12.88 -8.76
CA ASN A 372 8.70 14.16 -9.06
C ASN A 372 8.16 14.80 -10.35
N ARG A 373 7.20 14.13 -10.99
CA ARG A 373 6.55 14.58 -12.22
C ARG A 373 5.16 13.96 -12.31
N ILE A 374 4.18 14.76 -12.69
CA ILE A 374 2.79 14.36 -12.86
C ILE A 374 2.41 14.45 -14.33
N ILE A 375 1.84 13.38 -14.87
CA ILE A 375 1.20 13.38 -16.19
C ILE A 375 -0.26 13.03 -15.99
N GLU A 376 -1.14 14.00 -16.20
CA GLU A 376 -2.58 13.75 -16.21
C GLU A 376 -3.03 13.35 -17.59
N ILE A 377 -3.89 12.32 -17.70
CA ILE A 377 -4.59 11.96 -18.92
C ILE A 377 -6.05 12.34 -18.72
N ASP A 378 -6.56 13.26 -19.55
CA ASP A 378 -7.94 13.72 -19.49
C ASP A 378 -8.94 12.70 -20.09
N GLU A 379 -10.22 13.02 -20.03
CA GLU A 379 -11.30 12.16 -20.55
C GLU A 379 -11.22 11.94 -22.08
N ASN A 380 -10.57 12.87 -22.80
CA ASN A 380 -10.40 12.82 -24.24
C ASN A 380 -9.09 12.13 -24.67
N GLY A 381 -8.28 11.71 -23.71
CA GLY A 381 -7.00 11.03 -23.99
C GLY A 381 -5.81 11.95 -24.21
N HIS A 382 -5.95 13.28 -23.96
CA HIS A 382 -4.84 14.23 -24.02
C HIS A 382 -4.06 14.25 -22.70
N ILE A 383 -2.81 14.69 -22.77
CA ILE A 383 -1.96 14.74 -21.59
C ILE A 383 -1.68 16.18 -21.14
N ILE A 384 -1.60 16.36 -19.83
CA ILE A 384 -1.05 17.53 -19.15
C ILE A 384 0.18 17.08 -18.38
N ASP A 385 1.34 17.60 -18.71
CA ASP A 385 2.64 17.17 -18.16
C ASP A 385 3.24 18.27 -17.29
N LYS A 386 3.49 18.00 -16.02
CA LYS A 386 4.01 18.94 -15.02
C LYS A 386 5.13 18.32 -14.18
N ARG A 387 6.27 19.01 -14.10
CA ARG A 387 7.38 18.66 -13.21
C ARG A 387 7.24 19.41 -11.89
N MET A 388 6.47 18.83 -10.97
CA MET A 388 6.18 19.38 -9.65
C MET A 388 5.72 18.28 -8.71
N SER A 389 5.58 18.56 -7.40
CA SER A 389 4.98 17.66 -6.43
C SER A 389 3.48 17.48 -6.71
N TYR A 390 2.88 16.45 -6.12
CA TYR A 390 1.45 16.20 -6.31
C TYR A 390 0.57 17.28 -5.66
N GLU A 391 0.97 17.81 -4.50
CA GLU A 391 0.26 18.92 -3.84
C GLU A 391 0.31 20.21 -4.70
N ASP A 392 1.50 20.60 -5.18
CA ASP A 392 1.63 21.76 -6.08
C ASP A 392 0.77 21.59 -7.34
N TYR A 393 0.67 20.36 -7.84
CA TYR A 393 -0.17 20.05 -9.00
C TYR A 393 -1.66 20.23 -8.68
N LEU A 394 -2.13 19.80 -7.52
CA LEU A 394 -3.52 20.00 -7.10
C LEU A 394 -3.86 21.49 -6.95
N GLU A 395 -2.99 22.27 -6.33
CA GLU A 395 -3.14 23.73 -6.21
C GLU A 395 -3.19 24.40 -7.58
N TRP A 396 -2.27 24.02 -8.47
CA TRP A 396 -2.25 24.51 -9.84
C TRP A 396 -3.57 24.19 -10.57
N LYS A 397 -4.09 22.99 -10.44
CA LYS A 397 -5.33 22.55 -11.08
C LYS A 397 -6.55 23.29 -10.55
N GLN A 398 -6.64 23.51 -9.24
CA GLN A 398 -7.71 24.32 -8.63
C GLN A 398 -7.70 25.77 -9.14
N ALA A 399 -6.51 26.37 -9.27
CA ALA A 399 -6.38 27.71 -9.82
C ALA A 399 -6.84 27.82 -11.29
N GLN A 400 -6.65 26.77 -12.09
CA GLN A 400 -7.12 26.73 -13.49
C GLN A 400 -8.65 26.59 -13.58
N THR A 401 -9.28 25.90 -12.64
CA THR A 401 -10.74 25.69 -12.63
C THR A 401 -11.50 26.94 -12.16
N GLN A 402 -10.84 27.84 -11.41
CA GLN A 402 -11.42 29.09 -10.92
C GLN A 402 -11.22 30.30 -11.89
N ALA A 403 -10.39 30.16 -12.91
CA ALA A 403 -10.07 31.17 -13.90
C ALA A 403 -10.93 31.02 -15.17
#